data_f0994581e8870c87ff491bbfa2a64165
#
_entry.id   f0994581e8870c87ff491bbfa2a64165
#
_cell.length_a   1.000
_cell.length_b   1.000
_cell.length_c   1.000
_cell.angle_alpha   90.00
_cell.angle_beta   90.00
_cell.angle_gamma   90.00
#
_symmetry.space_group_name_H-M   'P 1'
#
loop_
_entity.id
_entity.type
_entity.pdbx_description
1 polymer ?
#
loop_
_entity_poly.entity_id
_entity_poly.type
_entity_poly.pdbx_seq_one_letter_code
_entity_poly.pdbx_strand_id
1 'polypeptide(L)'
;MKRKHLITVLMWCVATTLCAQTPVEKGLKSINRQAAEAYIGFLADDELQGREAGFHGSRVAARYIASLLKEMGIRPLGESYYQPFDAYRKERQQKGRLEVHPDSIAKLKQVVHQKLSMNNVLGMIPGKKTNEYVIVGAHFDHLGIDPALDGDQIYNGADDNASGVS
;
A
#
# COMPACT_ATOMS: atom_id res chain seq x y z
N MET A 1 11.75 60.50 -16.76
CA MET A 1 11.64 59.60 -15.60
C MET A 1 10.41 58.68 -15.62
N LYS A 2 9.24 59.12 -16.06
CA LYS A 2 7.98 58.31 -16.01
C LYS A 2 7.95 57.04 -16.88
N ARG A 3 8.66 57.00 -18.01
CA ARG A 3 8.69 55.81 -18.91
C ARG A 3 9.51 54.60 -18.34
N LYS A 4 10.56 54.86 -17.57
CA LYS A 4 11.40 53.76 -16.99
C LYS A 4 10.65 53.05 -15.88
N HIS A 5 9.87 53.73 -15.07
CA HIS A 5 9.06 53.09 -14.01
C HIS A 5 7.92 52.27 -14.57
N LEU A 6 7.34 52.66 -15.72
CA LEU A 6 6.25 51.93 -16.37
C LEU A 6 6.74 50.57 -16.87
N ILE A 7 7.94 50.51 -17.45
CA ILE A 7 8.58 49.27 -17.96
C ILE A 7 8.93 48.36 -16.79
N THR A 8 9.43 48.89 -15.66
CA THR A 8 9.76 48.08 -14.47
C THR A 8 8.53 47.49 -13.82
N VAL A 9 7.42 48.21 -13.74
CA VAL A 9 6.15 47.70 -13.21
C VAL A 9 5.56 46.64 -14.15
N LEU A 10 5.64 46.84 -15.47
CA LEU A 10 5.17 45.86 -16.44
C LEU A 10 5.99 44.54 -16.40
N MET A 11 7.33 44.63 -16.24
CA MET A 11 8.20 43.48 -16.02
C MET A 11 7.90 42.72 -14.70
N TRP A 12 7.56 43.47 -13.63
CA TRP A 12 7.19 42.85 -12.36
C TRP A 12 5.83 42.12 -12.44
N CYS A 13 4.83 42.70 -13.15
CA CYS A 13 3.54 42.05 -13.37
C CYS A 13 3.63 40.81 -14.26
N VAL A 14 4.55 40.78 -15.22
CA VAL A 14 4.79 39.56 -16.06
C VAL A 14 5.52 38.47 -15.29
N ALA A 15 6.39 38.82 -14.34
CA ALA A 15 7.11 37.82 -13.52
C ALA A 15 6.21 37.11 -12.51
N THR A 16 5.07 37.68 -12.13
CA THR A 16 4.13 37.07 -11.16
C THR A 16 3.10 36.10 -11.79
N THR A 17 3.02 36.04 -13.12
CA THR A 17 2.17 35.06 -13.81
C THR A 17 2.85 33.71 -14.05
N LEU A 18 4.10 33.51 -13.57
CA LEU A 18 4.76 32.23 -13.66
C LEU A 18 4.16 31.23 -12.67
N CYS A 19 3.22 30.47 -13.16
CA CYS A 19 2.91 29.09 -12.76
C CYS A 19 2.61 28.82 -11.28
N ALA A 20 1.52 29.30 -10.77
CA ALA A 20 0.86 28.59 -9.67
C ALA A 20 0.20 27.32 -10.24
N GLN A 21 0.92 26.18 -10.23
CA GLN A 21 0.33 24.90 -10.57
C GLN A 21 -0.82 24.60 -9.59
N THR A 22 -1.94 24.15 -10.13
CA THR A 22 -3.06 23.72 -9.28
C THR A 22 -2.63 22.53 -8.42
N PRO A 23 -3.24 22.29 -7.24
CA PRO A 23 -2.97 21.12 -6.43
C PRO A 23 -3.14 19.79 -7.22
N VAL A 24 -4.07 19.76 -8.17
CA VAL A 24 -4.30 18.60 -9.04
C VAL A 24 -3.12 18.36 -9.98
N GLU A 25 -2.62 19.42 -10.64
CA GLU A 25 -1.43 19.30 -11.53
C GLU A 25 -0.18 18.87 -10.77
N LYS A 26 0.00 19.35 -9.53
CA LYS A 26 1.09 18.89 -8.66
C LYS A 26 0.95 17.40 -8.32
N GLY A 27 -0.27 16.96 -7.98
CA GLY A 27 -0.56 15.55 -7.71
C GLY A 27 -0.30 14.67 -8.93
N LEU A 28 -0.78 15.05 -10.11
CA LEU A 28 -0.53 14.30 -11.34
C LEU A 28 0.96 14.22 -11.70
N LYS A 29 1.74 15.25 -11.43
CA LYS A 29 3.20 15.24 -11.68
C LYS A 29 3.98 14.42 -10.66
N SER A 30 3.43 14.12 -9.50
CA SER A 30 4.06 13.22 -8.52
C SER A 30 3.95 11.75 -8.92
N ILE A 31 2.99 11.40 -9.77
CA ILE A 31 2.86 10.06 -10.32
C ILE A 31 3.93 9.90 -11.40
N ASN A 32 4.86 9.01 -11.18
CA ASN A 32 5.93 8.75 -12.13
C ASN A 32 6.20 7.25 -12.29
N ARG A 33 6.57 6.88 -13.49
CA ARG A 33 6.80 5.49 -13.88
C ARG A 33 7.91 4.83 -13.06
N GLN A 34 8.99 5.56 -12.77
CA GLN A 34 10.14 5.01 -12.05
C GLN A 34 9.77 4.61 -10.61
N ALA A 35 8.94 5.43 -9.95
CA ALA A 35 8.46 5.09 -8.61
C ALA A 35 7.55 3.86 -8.63
N ALA A 36 6.60 3.79 -9.59
CA ALA A 36 5.75 2.62 -9.74
C ALA A 36 6.55 1.34 -10.03
N GLU A 37 7.51 1.40 -10.96
CA GLU A 37 8.42 0.28 -11.27
C GLU A 37 9.21 -0.16 -10.04
N ALA A 38 9.69 0.79 -9.20
CA ALA A 38 10.43 0.47 -7.99
C ALA A 38 9.56 -0.20 -6.93
N TYR A 39 8.33 0.29 -6.72
CA TYR A 39 7.41 -0.28 -5.75
C TYR A 39 6.91 -1.66 -6.16
N ILE A 40 6.48 -1.82 -7.42
CA ILE A 40 6.04 -3.10 -7.96
C ILE A 40 7.21 -4.08 -7.99
N GLY A 41 8.40 -3.65 -8.44
CA GLY A 41 9.59 -4.49 -8.50
C GLY A 41 9.96 -5.04 -7.12
N PHE A 42 9.94 -4.21 -6.07
CA PHE A 42 10.18 -4.68 -4.72
C PHE A 42 9.09 -5.65 -4.24
N LEU A 43 7.83 -5.29 -4.41
CA LEU A 43 6.72 -6.12 -3.91
C LEU A 43 6.60 -7.45 -4.67
N ALA A 44 6.97 -7.50 -5.93
CA ALA A 44 6.92 -8.70 -6.75
C ALA A 44 8.26 -9.47 -6.81
N ASP A 45 9.23 -9.10 -5.97
CA ASP A 45 10.53 -9.76 -5.91
C ASP A 45 10.40 -11.19 -5.35
N ASP A 46 11.21 -12.12 -5.88
CA ASP A 46 11.24 -13.52 -5.46
C ASP A 46 11.59 -13.70 -3.98
N GLU A 47 12.39 -12.80 -3.41
CA GLU A 47 12.75 -12.81 -1.98
C GLU A 47 11.52 -12.63 -1.07
N LEU A 48 10.42 -12.06 -1.60
CA LEU A 48 9.17 -11.96 -0.87
C LEU A 48 8.32 -13.23 -0.96
N GLN A 49 8.79 -14.26 -1.67
CA GLN A 49 8.18 -15.58 -1.73
C GLN A 49 6.67 -15.54 -2.03
N GLY A 50 6.27 -14.65 -2.97
CA GLY A 50 4.88 -14.47 -3.35
C GLY A 50 3.96 -13.96 -2.23
N ARG A 51 4.49 -13.35 -1.19
CA ARG A 51 3.77 -12.60 -0.13
C ARG A 51 2.56 -13.33 0.49
N GLU A 52 2.63 -14.66 0.66
CA GLU A 52 1.51 -15.41 1.25
C GLU A 52 1.08 -14.79 2.59
N ALA A 53 -0.23 -14.59 2.75
CA ALA A 53 -0.82 -13.97 3.94
C ALA A 53 -0.40 -14.66 5.24
N GLY A 54 0.15 -13.90 6.19
CA GLY A 54 0.64 -14.42 7.48
C GLY A 54 2.04 -15.04 7.44
N PHE A 55 2.70 -15.11 6.27
CA PHE A 55 4.06 -15.63 6.13
C PHE A 55 5.11 -14.51 6.01
N HIS A 56 6.38 -14.91 5.83
CA HIS A 56 7.51 -13.98 5.87
C HIS A 56 7.37 -12.84 4.87
N GLY A 57 7.12 -13.16 3.60
CA GLY A 57 7.05 -12.16 2.53
C GLY A 57 5.98 -11.10 2.75
N SER A 58 4.77 -11.50 3.21
CA SER A 58 3.72 -10.53 3.54
C SER A 58 4.08 -9.64 4.73
N ARG A 59 4.83 -10.14 5.72
CA ARG A 59 5.32 -9.31 6.83
C ARG A 59 6.39 -8.32 6.40
N VAL A 60 7.26 -8.70 5.46
CA VAL A 60 8.25 -7.78 4.85
C VAL A 60 7.54 -6.71 4.03
N ALA A 61 6.59 -7.09 3.19
CA ALA A 61 5.77 -6.17 2.41
C ALA A 61 5.05 -5.15 3.31
N ALA A 62 4.43 -5.59 4.41
CA ALA A 62 3.77 -4.71 5.37
C ALA A 62 4.73 -3.66 5.96
N ARG A 63 5.96 -4.05 6.30
CA ARG A 63 6.99 -3.13 6.82
C ARG A 63 7.46 -2.14 5.76
N TYR A 64 7.63 -2.60 4.54
CA TYR A 64 7.99 -1.75 3.41
C TYR A 64 6.92 -0.68 3.17
N ILE A 65 5.65 -1.06 3.06
CA ILE A 65 4.53 -0.14 2.88
C ILE A 65 4.46 0.87 4.03
N ALA A 66 4.57 0.41 5.29
CA ALA A 66 4.58 1.30 6.45
C ALA A 66 5.74 2.29 6.42
N SER A 67 6.92 1.89 5.93
CA SER A 67 8.09 2.78 5.79
C SER A 67 7.87 3.86 4.73
N LEU A 68 7.22 3.52 3.61
CA LEU A 68 6.85 4.47 2.57
C LEU A 68 5.80 5.47 3.05
N LEU A 69 4.76 5.01 3.75
CA LEU A 69 3.77 5.91 4.35
C LEU A 69 4.42 6.90 5.30
N LYS A 70 5.38 6.44 6.11
CA LYS A 70 6.15 7.29 7.03
C LYS A 70 7.03 8.29 6.27
N GLU A 71 7.71 7.87 5.22
CA GLU A 71 8.55 8.72 4.37
C GLU A 71 7.73 9.82 3.70
N MET A 72 6.53 9.47 3.21
CA MET A 72 5.58 10.40 2.63
C MET A 72 4.92 11.35 3.65
N GLY A 73 5.22 11.22 4.94
CA GLY A 73 4.61 12.01 6.01
C GLY A 73 3.15 11.66 6.32
N ILE A 74 2.67 10.53 5.82
CA ILE A 74 1.33 10.01 6.13
C ILE A 74 1.38 9.39 7.52
N ARG A 75 0.60 9.92 8.46
CA ARG A 75 0.60 9.42 9.84
C ARG A 75 -0.21 8.12 9.98
N PRO A 76 0.07 7.28 10.99
CA PRO A 76 -0.77 6.12 11.28
C PRO A 76 -2.20 6.57 11.71
N LEU A 77 -3.19 5.70 11.54
CA LEU A 77 -4.57 5.95 11.97
C LEU A 77 -4.68 5.97 13.52
N GLY A 78 -3.86 5.21 14.23
CA GLY A 78 -3.75 5.15 15.68
C GLY A 78 -2.31 5.37 16.13
N GLU A 79 -1.86 4.59 17.11
CA GLU A 79 -0.49 4.64 17.63
C GLU A 79 0.54 3.96 16.69
N SER A 80 0.07 3.07 15.81
CA SER A 80 0.88 2.28 14.89
C SER A 80 0.25 2.23 13.50
N TYR A 81 1.11 2.03 12.46
CA TYR A 81 0.62 1.71 11.13
C TYR A 81 -0.03 0.32 11.06
N TYR A 82 0.26 -0.55 12.03
CA TYR A 82 -0.21 -1.93 12.00
C TYR A 82 -1.49 -2.11 12.81
N GLN A 83 -2.49 -2.72 12.17
CA GLN A 83 -3.67 -3.24 12.83
C GLN A 83 -3.55 -4.79 12.82
N PRO A 84 -3.15 -5.39 13.95
CA PRO A 84 -2.98 -6.84 14.03
C PRO A 84 -4.32 -7.55 14.07
N PHE A 85 -4.38 -8.70 13.40
CA PHE A 85 -5.51 -9.61 13.48
C PHE A 85 -5.05 -11.06 13.23
N ASP A 86 -5.86 -12.00 13.65
CA ASP A 86 -5.62 -13.42 13.45
C ASP A 86 -6.60 -14.02 12.45
N ALA A 87 -6.08 -14.85 11.55
CA ALA A 87 -6.90 -15.70 10.68
C ALA A 87 -6.61 -17.17 10.95
N TYR A 88 -7.53 -18.02 10.58
CA TYR A 88 -7.47 -19.44 10.85
C TYR A 88 -7.77 -20.24 9.59
N ARG A 89 -7.07 -21.38 9.40
CA ARG A 89 -7.38 -22.35 8.35
C ARG A 89 -7.20 -23.78 8.86
N LYS A 90 -7.78 -24.79 8.19
CA LYS A 90 -7.51 -26.19 8.47
C LYS A 90 -6.05 -26.52 8.15
N GLU A 91 -5.36 -27.20 9.07
CA GLU A 91 -3.91 -27.45 8.96
C GLU A 91 -3.50 -28.18 7.67
N ARG A 92 -4.31 -29.12 7.19
CA ARG A 92 -4.00 -29.93 5.99
C ARG A 92 -4.32 -29.25 4.65
N GLN A 93 -4.81 -28.03 4.67
CA GLN A 93 -5.09 -27.27 3.46
C GLN A 93 -4.03 -26.17 3.28
N GLN A 94 -2.91 -26.49 2.63
CA GLN A 94 -1.83 -25.52 2.37
C GLN A 94 -2.33 -24.24 1.68
N LYS A 95 -3.39 -24.33 0.89
CA LYS A 95 -4.07 -23.17 0.24
C LYS A 95 -5.54 -23.09 0.63
N GLY A 96 -5.88 -23.52 1.84
CA GLY A 96 -7.26 -23.43 2.34
C GLY A 96 -7.68 -21.99 2.62
N ARG A 97 -8.97 -21.73 2.45
CA ARG A 97 -9.58 -20.43 2.78
C ARG A 97 -9.23 -20.02 4.21
N LEU A 98 -8.79 -18.77 4.34
CA LEU A 98 -8.56 -18.13 5.62
C LEU A 98 -9.90 -17.64 6.20
N GLU A 99 -10.16 -17.94 7.44
CA GLU A 99 -11.37 -17.55 8.16
C GLU A 99 -11.02 -16.51 9.23
N VAL A 100 -11.74 -15.40 9.20
CA VAL A 100 -11.60 -14.29 10.16
C VAL A 100 -12.90 -14.04 10.93
N HIS A 101 -14.01 -14.62 10.48
CA HIS A 101 -15.31 -14.44 11.13
C HIS A 101 -15.39 -15.28 12.42
N PRO A 102 -15.87 -14.71 13.56
CA PRO A 102 -15.89 -15.39 14.85
C PRO A 102 -16.57 -16.77 14.84
N ASP A 103 -17.72 -16.90 14.15
CA ASP A 103 -18.46 -18.17 14.10
C ASP A 103 -17.69 -19.25 13.32
N SER A 104 -17.02 -18.86 12.24
CA SER A 104 -16.17 -19.77 11.46
C SER A 104 -14.95 -20.22 12.28
N ILE A 105 -14.32 -19.29 13.01
CA ILE A 105 -13.21 -19.55 13.90
C ILE A 105 -13.62 -20.52 15.01
N ALA A 106 -14.78 -20.33 15.62
CA ALA A 106 -15.29 -21.21 16.67
C ALA A 106 -15.43 -22.67 16.19
N LYS A 107 -15.91 -22.87 14.95
CA LYS A 107 -16.00 -24.19 14.33
C LYS A 107 -14.62 -24.76 13.99
N LEU A 108 -13.71 -23.95 13.45
CA LEU A 108 -12.35 -24.38 13.12
C LEU A 108 -11.53 -24.77 14.34
N LYS A 109 -11.69 -24.12 15.46
CA LYS A 109 -10.99 -24.47 16.72
C LYS A 109 -11.35 -25.85 17.28
N GLN A 110 -12.41 -26.48 16.77
CA GLN A 110 -12.79 -27.87 17.14
C GLN A 110 -12.01 -28.93 16.35
N VAL A 111 -11.25 -28.56 15.33
CA VAL A 111 -10.43 -29.45 14.51
C VAL A 111 -8.98 -28.93 14.46
N VAL A 112 -8.07 -29.77 13.96
CA VAL A 112 -6.68 -29.33 13.80
C VAL A 112 -6.62 -28.18 12.81
N HIS A 113 -6.08 -27.03 13.26
CA HIS A 113 -6.07 -25.78 12.53
C HIS A 113 -4.73 -25.06 12.67
N GLN A 114 -4.45 -24.21 11.72
CA GLN A 114 -3.33 -23.27 11.74
C GLN A 114 -3.87 -21.87 12.07
N LYS A 115 -3.22 -21.22 13.03
CA LYS A 115 -3.43 -19.79 13.33
C LYS A 115 -2.35 -18.97 12.63
N LEU A 116 -2.73 -17.95 11.90
CA LEU A 116 -1.84 -17.01 11.22
C LEU A 116 -2.08 -15.61 11.77
N SER A 117 -1.02 -14.97 12.27
CA SER A 117 -1.08 -13.58 12.73
C SER A 117 -0.66 -12.65 11.60
N MET A 118 -1.51 -11.70 11.29
CA MET A 118 -1.41 -10.80 10.16
C MET A 118 -1.58 -9.33 10.59
N ASN A 119 -1.30 -8.42 9.68
CA ASN A 119 -1.48 -6.99 9.90
C ASN A 119 -2.13 -6.34 8.67
N ASN A 120 -3.14 -5.51 8.89
CA ASN A 120 -3.44 -4.44 7.95
C ASN A 120 -2.45 -3.29 8.18
N VAL A 121 -2.11 -2.56 7.11
CA VAL A 121 -1.30 -1.34 7.21
C VAL A 121 -2.21 -0.15 6.96
N LEU A 122 -2.29 0.75 7.93
CA LEU A 122 -3.23 1.88 7.91
C LEU A 122 -2.49 3.20 8.02
N GLY A 123 -2.71 4.08 7.06
CA GLY A 123 -2.29 5.46 7.10
C GLY A 123 -3.49 6.41 7.04
N MET A 124 -3.36 7.62 7.53
CA MET A 124 -4.42 8.62 7.53
C MET A 124 -3.92 9.99 7.09
N ILE A 125 -4.65 10.59 6.16
CA ILE A 125 -4.52 11.98 5.75
C ILE A 125 -5.74 12.73 6.31
N PRO A 126 -5.56 13.70 7.22
CA PRO A 126 -6.67 14.43 7.80
C PRO A 126 -7.39 15.27 6.74
N GLY A 127 -8.70 15.13 6.67
CA GLY A 127 -9.57 15.96 5.86
C GLY A 127 -10.08 17.19 6.63
N LYS A 128 -10.82 18.07 5.94
CA LYS A 128 -11.49 19.22 6.56
C LYS A 128 -12.76 18.83 7.34
N LYS A 129 -13.44 17.78 6.90
CA LYS A 129 -14.63 17.22 7.54
C LYS A 129 -14.21 16.06 8.44
N THR A 130 -14.67 16.07 9.68
CA THR A 130 -14.27 15.08 10.71
C THR A 130 -15.24 13.91 10.84
N ASN A 131 -16.39 13.99 10.17
CA ASN A 131 -17.46 12.99 10.21
C ASN A 131 -17.67 12.27 8.87
N GLU A 132 -16.82 12.53 7.88
CA GLU A 132 -16.84 11.89 6.57
C GLU A 132 -15.49 11.24 6.30
N TYR A 133 -15.50 10.02 5.75
CA TYR A 133 -14.29 9.26 5.45
C TYR A 133 -14.31 8.79 4.00
N VAL A 134 -13.15 8.88 3.35
CA VAL A 134 -12.88 8.19 2.09
C VAL A 134 -11.83 7.12 2.38
N ILE A 135 -12.14 5.88 2.07
CA ILE A 135 -11.23 4.75 2.27
C ILE A 135 -10.68 4.34 0.90
N VAL A 136 -9.35 4.33 0.77
CA VAL A 136 -8.64 3.78 -0.38
C VAL A 136 -7.90 2.55 0.12
N GLY A 137 -8.06 1.41 -0.55
CA GLY A 137 -7.49 0.15 -0.10
C GLY A 137 -6.95 -0.67 -1.26
N ALA A 138 -5.87 -1.40 -0.97
CA ALA A 138 -5.30 -2.42 -1.83
C ALA A 138 -4.78 -3.56 -0.95
N HIS A 139 -4.89 -4.81 -1.39
CA HIS A 139 -4.24 -5.92 -0.70
C HIS A 139 -2.79 -6.05 -1.17
N PHE A 140 -1.90 -6.39 -0.25
CA PHE A 140 -0.47 -6.56 -0.53
C PHE A 140 0.01 -8.01 -0.39
N ASP A 141 -0.83 -8.89 0.10
CA ASP A 141 -0.57 -10.34 0.12
C ASP A 141 -0.88 -10.97 -1.24
N HIS A 142 -0.33 -12.16 -1.48
CA HIS A 142 -0.63 -12.95 -2.67
C HIS A 142 -0.57 -14.45 -2.35
N LEU A 143 -0.40 -15.33 -3.36
CA LEU A 143 -0.58 -16.78 -3.22
C LEU A 143 0.62 -17.55 -2.66
N GLY A 144 1.77 -16.90 -2.52
CA GLY A 144 2.97 -17.56 -2.00
C GLY A 144 3.67 -18.43 -3.05
N ILE A 145 4.14 -19.61 -2.62
CA ILE A 145 4.89 -20.56 -3.44
C ILE A 145 4.03 -21.81 -3.67
N ASP A 146 4.07 -22.37 -4.86
CA ASP A 146 3.46 -23.66 -5.20
C ASP A 146 4.50 -24.66 -5.71
N PRO A 147 5.00 -25.56 -4.85
CA PRO A 147 5.98 -26.56 -5.25
C PRO A 147 5.50 -27.58 -6.30
N ALA A 148 4.19 -27.62 -6.58
CA ALA A 148 3.62 -28.51 -7.58
C ALA A 148 3.67 -27.96 -9.00
N LEU A 149 4.10 -26.70 -9.18
CA LEU A 149 4.26 -26.10 -10.50
C LEU A 149 5.60 -26.50 -11.12
N ASP A 150 5.58 -26.76 -12.42
CA ASP A 150 6.79 -26.89 -13.24
C ASP A 150 7.35 -25.48 -13.56
N GLY A 151 8.65 -25.29 -13.40
CA GLY A 151 9.32 -24.01 -13.68
C GLY A 151 9.24 -23.02 -12.51
N ASP A 152 8.75 -21.82 -12.76
CA ASP A 152 8.61 -20.80 -11.72
C ASP A 152 7.46 -21.15 -10.77
N GLN A 153 7.82 -21.33 -9.50
CA GLN A 153 6.91 -21.75 -8.43
C GLN A 153 6.42 -20.57 -7.58
N ILE A 154 6.92 -19.36 -7.82
CA ILE A 154 6.60 -18.18 -7.02
C ILE A 154 5.49 -17.38 -7.69
N TYR A 155 4.40 -17.20 -6.99
CA TYR A 155 3.37 -16.26 -7.41
C TYR A 155 3.77 -14.83 -7.02
N ASN A 156 4.54 -14.16 -7.88
CA ASN A 156 5.09 -12.82 -7.59
C ASN A 156 4.03 -11.75 -7.39
N GLY A 157 2.87 -11.86 -8.05
CA GLY A 157 1.73 -10.96 -7.84
C GLY A 157 2.02 -9.49 -8.16
N ALA A 158 2.70 -9.23 -9.30
CA ALA A 158 2.99 -7.87 -9.74
C ALA A 158 1.70 -7.11 -10.07
N ASP A 159 0.81 -7.73 -10.84
CA ASP A 159 -0.51 -7.19 -11.19
C ASP A 159 -1.53 -7.40 -10.06
N ASP A 160 -1.48 -8.54 -9.38
CA ASP A 160 -2.36 -8.94 -8.29
C ASP A 160 -1.60 -9.04 -6.94
N ASN A 161 -1.43 -8.00 -6.13
CA ASN A 161 -1.93 -6.65 -6.37
C ASN A 161 -0.85 -5.63 -5.97
N ALA A 162 0.44 -5.89 -6.30
CA ALA A 162 1.51 -4.93 -6.07
C ALA A 162 1.27 -3.62 -6.82
N SER A 163 0.66 -3.71 -8.02
CA SER A 163 0.27 -2.55 -8.82
C SER A 163 -0.78 -1.67 -8.15
N GLY A 164 -1.73 -2.26 -7.43
CA GLY A 164 -2.74 -1.50 -6.68
C GLY A 164 -2.22 -0.86 -5.40
N VAL A 165 -1.05 -1.32 -4.91
CA VAL A 165 -0.37 -0.76 -3.73
C VAL A 165 0.56 0.39 -4.11
N SER A 166 1.06 0.42 -5.35
CA SER A 166 2.09 1.35 -5.86
C SER A 166 1.59 2.77 -6.17
#